data_047692759d8806bbd3757c4d90a6fc4e
#
_entry.id   047692759d8806bbd3757c4d90a6fc4e
#
_cell.length_a   1.000
_cell.length_b   1.000
_cell.length_c   1.000
_cell.angle_alpha   90.00
_cell.angle_beta   90.00
_cell.angle_gamma   90.00
#
_symmetry.space_group_name_H-M   'P 1'
#
loop_
_entity.id
_entity.type
_entity.pdbx_description
1 polymer ?
#
loop_
_entity_poly.entity_id
_entity_poly.type
_entity_poly.pdbx_seq_one_letter_code
_entity_poly.pdbx_strand_id
1 'polypeptide(L)'
;MKRKKYRELNLYSYYDHAGIARHLEDMARQGWQLEKAGSTFFTYHRCDPAELHYAVVYFPKASQFDPEPPAEQREFWELCKATGWELVTSRYQMQIFCNPAKDPTPIETDPVVQVENVRAAMKKGAVRANWCLLACSPLQLWLQFRSAYTIRDLLLNTFTLSAILIWLL
;
A
#
# COMPACT_ATOMS: atom_id res chain seq x y z
N MET A 1 22.02 22.64 -4.04
CA MET A 1 22.68 21.37 -3.66
C MET A 1 21.74 20.20 -3.94
N LYS A 2 22.15 19.18 -4.74
CA LYS A 2 21.35 17.96 -4.90
C LYS A 2 21.39 17.17 -3.59
N ARG A 3 20.25 17.03 -2.90
CA ARG A 3 20.16 16.17 -1.70
C ARG A 3 20.51 14.73 -2.10
N LYS A 4 21.35 14.06 -1.31
CA LYS A 4 21.70 12.65 -1.52
C LYS A 4 20.44 11.83 -1.33
N LYS A 5 20.08 11.01 -2.35
CA LYS A 5 18.91 10.11 -2.31
C LYS A 5 19.36 8.68 -2.02
N TYR A 6 18.54 7.95 -1.28
CA TYR A 6 18.69 6.54 -1.00
C TYR A 6 17.40 5.81 -1.37
N ARG A 7 17.53 4.64 -1.94
CA ARG A 7 16.38 3.79 -2.29
C ARG A 7 16.53 2.45 -1.61
N GLU A 8 15.49 2.00 -0.96
CA GLU A 8 15.41 0.73 -0.25
C GLU A 8 14.27 -0.11 -0.78
N LEU A 9 14.47 -1.43 -0.85
CA LEU A 9 13.42 -2.37 -1.25
C LEU A 9 12.33 -2.40 -0.16
N ASN A 10 11.08 -2.19 -0.57
CA ASN A 10 9.95 -2.28 0.33
C ASN A 10 9.61 -3.75 0.58
N LEU A 11 10.00 -4.28 1.73
CA LEU A 11 9.73 -5.65 2.18
C LEU A 11 8.49 -5.75 3.07
N TYR A 12 7.85 -4.63 3.39
CA TYR A 12 6.67 -4.58 4.24
C TYR A 12 5.41 -4.90 3.44
N SER A 13 4.48 -5.62 4.09
CA SER A 13 3.13 -5.73 3.55
C SER A 13 2.49 -4.35 3.45
N TYR A 14 1.70 -4.14 2.38
CA TYR A 14 0.96 -2.89 2.20
C TYR A 14 0.10 -2.52 3.42
N TYR A 15 -0.35 -3.51 4.19
CA TYR A 15 -1.24 -3.34 5.34
C TYR A 15 -0.53 -3.38 6.70
N ASP A 16 0.80 -3.51 6.71
CA ASP A 16 1.60 -3.46 7.94
C ASP A 16 1.91 -2.00 8.33
N HIS A 17 0.86 -1.28 8.74
CA HIS A 17 0.97 0.13 9.11
C HIS A 17 1.95 0.36 10.26
N ALA A 18 1.93 -0.51 11.29
CA ALA A 18 2.78 -0.35 12.45
C ALA A 18 4.27 -0.68 12.17
N GLY A 19 4.52 -1.70 11.33
CA GLY A 19 5.87 -2.05 10.90
C GLY A 19 6.47 -0.96 10.02
N ILE A 20 5.69 -0.44 9.07
CA ILE A 20 6.13 0.67 8.20
C ILE A 20 6.43 1.92 9.04
N ALA A 21 5.54 2.32 9.96
CA ALA A 21 5.73 3.52 10.78
C ALA A 21 7.03 3.43 11.59
N ARG A 22 7.26 2.33 12.33
CA ARG A 22 8.48 2.10 13.10
C ARG A 22 9.74 2.15 12.25
N HIS A 23 9.72 1.50 11.09
CA HIS A 23 10.86 1.53 10.17
C HIS A 23 11.19 2.95 9.72
N LEU A 24 10.19 3.77 9.39
CA LEU A 24 10.38 5.15 8.98
C LEU A 24 10.94 6.02 10.10
N GLU A 25 10.52 5.78 11.35
CA GLU A 25 11.08 6.44 12.53
C GLU A 25 12.55 6.09 12.73
N ASP A 26 12.92 4.81 12.58
CA ASP A 26 14.31 4.35 12.66
C ASP A 26 15.18 4.98 11.57
N MET A 27 14.66 5.11 10.35
CA MET A 27 15.33 5.77 9.25
C MET A 27 15.53 7.27 9.52
N ALA A 28 14.54 7.95 10.09
CA ALA A 28 14.63 9.37 10.45
C ALA A 28 15.71 9.60 11.52
N ARG A 29 15.82 8.74 12.52
CA ARG A 29 16.92 8.78 13.53
C ARG A 29 18.30 8.60 12.91
N GLN A 30 18.41 7.87 11.79
CA GLN A 30 19.66 7.71 11.02
C GLN A 30 19.90 8.86 10.03
N GLY A 31 19.03 9.86 9.96
CA GLY A 31 19.13 11.01 9.07
C GLY A 31 18.66 10.72 7.65
N TRP A 32 17.67 9.84 7.49
CA TRP A 32 16.99 9.55 6.26
C TRP A 32 15.49 9.81 6.39
N GLN A 33 14.97 10.80 5.71
CA GLN A 33 13.55 11.13 5.70
C GLN A 33 12.90 10.60 4.44
N LEU A 34 11.70 10.00 4.58
CA LEU A 34 10.93 9.48 3.46
C LEU A 34 10.53 10.61 2.52
N GLU A 35 10.76 10.42 1.23
CA GLU A 35 10.28 11.31 0.15
C GLU A 35 9.10 10.67 -0.58
N LYS A 36 9.16 9.35 -0.84
CA LYS A 36 8.13 8.63 -1.58
C LYS A 36 8.05 7.16 -1.18
N ALA A 37 6.83 6.67 -0.96
CA ALA A 37 6.55 5.26 -0.79
C ALA A 37 6.04 4.64 -2.10
N GLY A 38 6.90 3.90 -2.79
CA GLY A 38 6.55 3.15 -3.99
C GLY A 38 6.06 1.73 -3.67
N SER A 39 5.61 0.99 -4.71
CA SER A 39 5.24 -0.42 -4.56
C SER A 39 6.44 -1.31 -4.24
N THR A 40 7.55 -1.05 -4.89
CA THR A 40 8.76 -1.86 -4.79
C THR A 40 9.85 -1.18 -3.96
N PHE A 41 9.90 0.15 -3.94
CA PHE A 41 10.96 0.88 -3.27
C PHE A 41 10.40 2.03 -2.44
N PHE A 42 10.98 2.22 -1.27
CA PHE A 42 10.95 3.48 -0.55
C PHE A 42 12.09 4.37 -1.03
N THR A 43 11.84 5.65 -1.18
CA THR A 43 12.84 6.64 -1.57
C THR A 43 12.99 7.65 -0.44
N TYR A 44 14.22 7.84 0.00
CA TYR A 44 14.58 8.74 1.08
C TYR A 44 15.48 9.85 0.57
N HIS A 45 15.48 10.97 1.28
CA HIS A 45 16.49 12.01 1.13
C HIS A 45 17.29 12.17 2.41
N ARG A 46 18.54 12.59 2.28
CA ARG A 46 19.40 12.86 3.44
C ARG A 46 18.93 14.12 4.16
N CYS A 47 18.79 14.03 5.48
CA CYS A 47 18.49 15.13 6.39
C CYS A 47 19.35 15.01 7.66
N ASP A 48 19.23 15.96 8.56
CA ASP A 48 19.79 15.82 9.90
C ASP A 48 18.97 14.75 10.66
N PRO A 49 19.64 13.92 11.49
CA PRO A 49 18.95 12.96 12.35
C PRO A 49 17.91 13.66 13.22
N ALA A 50 16.68 13.15 13.19
CA ALA A 50 15.57 13.73 13.92
C ALA A 50 14.67 12.63 14.51
N GLU A 51 14.12 12.90 15.68
CA GLU A 51 13.04 12.09 16.24
C GLU A 51 11.73 12.56 15.59
N LEU A 52 11.28 11.79 14.61
CA LEU A 52 10.02 12.00 13.92
C LEU A 52 9.09 10.84 14.22
N HIS A 53 7.84 11.13 14.45
CA HIS A 53 6.79 10.12 14.55
C HIS A 53 6.12 9.96 13.20
N TYR A 54 5.83 8.72 12.81
CA TYR A 54 5.14 8.40 11.57
C TYR A 54 3.80 7.73 11.84
N ALA A 55 2.79 8.12 11.09
CA ALA A 55 1.48 7.47 11.08
C ALA A 55 1.16 7.01 9.66
N VAL A 56 0.74 5.76 9.54
CA VAL A 56 0.29 5.16 8.28
C VAL A 56 -1.20 4.87 8.42
N VAL A 57 -2.02 5.60 7.69
CA VAL A 57 -3.48 5.48 7.70
C VAL A 57 -4.02 5.11 6.34
N TYR A 58 -5.19 4.49 6.31
CA TYR A 58 -5.86 4.07 5.08
C TYR A 58 -7.15 4.86 4.89
N PHE A 59 -7.26 5.50 3.74
CA PHE A 59 -8.46 6.18 3.33
C PHE A 59 -9.19 5.35 2.27
N PRO A 60 -10.23 4.55 2.65
CA PRO A 60 -10.82 3.56 1.76
C PRO A 60 -11.45 4.13 0.49
N LYS A 61 -11.88 5.40 0.51
CA LYS A 61 -12.47 6.09 -0.64
C LYS A 61 -11.45 6.55 -1.67
N ALA A 62 -10.17 6.67 -1.31
CA ALA A 62 -9.11 7.08 -2.23
C ALA A 62 -8.93 6.06 -3.37
N SER A 63 -8.74 6.56 -4.58
CA SER A 63 -8.49 5.77 -5.79
C SER A 63 -7.24 6.28 -6.52
N GLN A 64 -6.50 5.36 -7.13
CA GLN A 64 -5.37 5.72 -7.99
C GLN A 64 -5.77 6.31 -9.33
N PHE A 65 -7.06 6.15 -9.71
CA PHE A 65 -7.58 6.57 -11.00
C PHE A 65 -8.21 7.96 -10.94
N ASP A 66 -8.40 8.51 -9.74
CA ASP A 66 -8.94 9.85 -9.58
C ASP A 66 -7.82 10.86 -9.81
N PRO A 67 -8.01 11.83 -10.73
CA PRO A 67 -7.00 12.85 -11.04
C PRO A 67 -6.73 13.76 -9.86
N GLU A 68 -7.72 13.95 -8.99
CA GLU A 68 -7.62 14.75 -7.76
C GLU A 68 -8.14 13.98 -6.55
N PRO A 69 -7.58 14.26 -5.35
CA PRO A 69 -8.09 13.66 -4.12
C PRO A 69 -9.54 14.09 -3.88
N PRO A 70 -10.42 13.17 -3.44
CA PRO A 70 -11.79 13.52 -3.03
C PRO A 70 -11.82 14.66 -2.00
N ALA A 71 -12.89 15.45 -1.98
CA ALA A 71 -13.03 16.56 -1.04
C ALA A 71 -12.85 16.11 0.43
N GLU A 72 -13.46 14.99 0.81
CA GLU A 72 -13.34 14.40 2.14
C GLU A 72 -11.88 14.06 2.51
N GLN A 73 -11.08 13.63 1.53
CA GLN A 73 -9.66 13.32 1.75
C GLN A 73 -8.86 14.62 1.99
N ARG A 74 -9.18 15.68 1.28
CA ARG A 74 -8.53 16.98 1.49
C ARG A 74 -8.89 17.57 2.86
N GLU A 75 -10.15 17.49 3.26
CA GLU A 75 -10.60 17.88 4.60
C GLU A 75 -9.88 17.09 5.70
N PHE A 76 -9.72 15.79 5.49
CA PHE A 76 -8.96 14.94 6.41
C PHE A 76 -7.50 15.38 6.51
N TRP A 77 -6.85 15.75 5.40
CA TRP A 77 -5.48 16.25 5.42
C TRP A 77 -5.34 17.58 6.16
N GLU A 78 -6.31 18.49 5.99
CA GLU A 78 -6.33 19.76 6.73
C GLU A 78 -6.52 19.53 8.23
N LEU A 79 -7.37 18.58 8.62
CA LEU A 79 -7.54 18.19 10.01
C LEU A 79 -6.24 17.60 10.60
N CYS A 80 -5.58 16.70 9.88
CA CYS A 80 -4.28 16.16 10.31
C CYS A 80 -3.24 17.28 10.47
N LYS A 81 -3.21 18.21 9.52
CA LYS A 81 -2.28 19.35 9.57
C LYS A 81 -2.55 20.26 10.78
N ALA A 82 -3.81 20.48 11.14
CA ALA A 82 -4.18 21.26 12.32
C ALA A 82 -3.70 20.63 13.64
N THR A 83 -3.46 19.29 13.65
CA THR A 83 -2.91 18.56 14.80
C THR A 83 -1.39 18.32 14.69
N GLY A 84 -0.72 18.99 13.73
CA GLY A 84 0.73 18.91 13.56
C GLY A 84 1.23 17.76 12.69
N TRP A 85 0.34 17.02 12.05
CA TRP A 85 0.72 15.95 11.11
C TRP A 85 0.84 16.47 9.69
N GLU A 86 2.00 16.28 9.09
CA GLU A 86 2.25 16.63 7.69
C GLU A 86 2.20 15.40 6.79
N LEU A 87 1.47 15.49 5.68
CA LEU A 87 1.41 14.43 4.69
C LEU A 87 2.76 14.34 3.96
N VAL A 88 3.44 13.20 4.10
CA VAL A 88 4.70 12.92 3.41
C VAL A 88 4.44 12.37 2.01
N THR A 89 3.58 11.36 1.91
CA THR A 89 3.27 10.71 0.65
C THR A 89 1.94 9.97 0.73
N SER A 90 1.26 9.87 -0.40
CA SER A 90 0.05 9.09 -0.57
C SER A 90 0.28 8.04 -1.65
N ARG A 91 -0.17 6.81 -1.38
CA ARG A 91 -0.11 5.71 -2.34
C ARG A 91 -1.43 4.94 -2.30
N TYR A 92 -2.27 5.14 -3.31
CA TYR A 92 -3.63 4.62 -3.34
C TYR A 92 -4.41 5.05 -2.09
N GLN A 93 -4.79 4.06 -1.26
CA GLN A 93 -5.51 4.31 -0.02
C GLN A 93 -4.57 4.59 1.16
N MET A 94 -3.32 4.14 1.09
CA MET A 94 -2.32 4.34 2.14
C MET A 94 -1.78 5.77 2.09
N GLN A 95 -1.79 6.43 3.22
CA GLN A 95 -1.27 7.77 3.44
C GLN A 95 -0.29 7.74 4.59
N ILE A 96 0.85 8.36 4.41
CA ILE A 96 1.93 8.41 5.39
C ILE A 96 2.10 9.85 5.83
N PHE A 97 1.94 10.08 7.12
CA PHE A 97 2.14 11.37 7.76
C PHE A 97 3.35 11.33 8.66
N CYS A 98 3.96 12.48 8.92
CA CYS A 98 4.99 12.66 9.92
C CYS A 98 4.64 13.80 10.87
N ASN A 99 5.11 13.72 12.10
CA ASN A 99 4.96 14.75 13.13
C ASN A 99 6.27 14.88 13.91
N PRO A 100 6.85 16.08 14.05
CA PRO A 100 8.06 16.32 14.81
C PRO A 100 7.83 16.51 16.31
N ALA A 101 6.58 16.54 16.79
CA ALA A 101 6.28 16.72 18.20
C ALA A 101 6.72 15.49 19.00
N LYS A 102 7.19 15.68 20.22
CA LYS A 102 7.68 14.62 21.09
C LYS A 102 6.59 13.63 21.51
N ASP A 103 5.35 14.09 21.61
CA ASP A 103 4.18 13.28 21.99
C ASP A 103 2.97 13.74 21.14
N PRO A 104 2.93 13.32 19.87
CA PRO A 104 1.86 13.74 18.97
C PRO A 104 0.56 13.04 19.29
N THR A 105 -0.55 13.77 19.23
CA THR A 105 -1.88 13.15 19.31
C THR A 105 -2.07 12.20 18.15
N PRO A 106 -2.43 10.91 18.36
CA PRO A 106 -2.67 9.97 17.30
C PRO A 106 -3.73 10.46 16.30
N ILE A 107 -3.51 10.21 15.00
CA ILE A 107 -4.48 10.58 13.95
C ILE A 107 -5.76 9.78 14.12
N GLU A 108 -5.67 8.49 14.35
CA GLU A 108 -6.80 7.61 14.66
C GLU A 108 -6.73 7.24 16.15
N THR A 109 -7.63 7.81 16.93
CA THR A 109 -7.73 7.55 18.38
C THR A 109 -8.56 6.32 18.69
N ASP A 110 -9.41 5.89 17.74
CA ASP A 110 -10.24 4.69 17.90
C ASP A 110 -9.62 3.50 17.13
N PRO A 111 -9.10 2.48 17.85
CA PRO A 111 -8.52 1.30 17.23
C PRO A 111 -9.54 0.50 16.40
N VAL A 112 -10.83 0.62 16.67
CA VAL A 112 -11.88 -0.05 15.88
C VAL A 112 -11.97 0.57 14.50
N VAL A 113 -11.98 1.90 14.41
CA VAL A 113 -11.98 2.63 13.13
C VAL A 113 -10.72 2.31 12.32
N GLN A 114 -9.57 2.25 12.95
CA GLN A 114 -8.32 1.86 12.27
C GLN A 114 -8.42 0.47 11.66
N VAL A 115 -8.89 -0.52 12.41
CA VAL A 115 -9.06 -1.90 11.93
C VAL A 115 -10.10 -1.96 10.80
N GLU A 116 -11.19 -1.22 10.90
CA GLU A 116 -12.22 -1.16 9.85
C GLU A 116 -11.68 -0.54 8.56
N ASN A 117 -10.91 0.54 8.64
CA ASN A 117 -10.27 1.18 7.49
C ASN A 117 -9.26 0.24 6.79
N VAL A 118 -8.44 -0.47 7.57
CA VAL A 118 -7.51 -1.49 7.04
C VAL A 118 -8.30 -2.62 6.37
N ARG A 119 -9.34 -3.17 7.01
CA ARG A 119 -10.19 -4.22 6.44
C ARG A 119 -10.89 -3.78 5.15
N ALA A 120 -11.41 -2.56 5.12
CA ALA A 120 -12.05 -2.02 3.93
C ALA A 120 -11.05 -1.86 2.77
N ALA A 121 -9.84 -1.40 3.06
CA ALA A 121 -8.76 -1.32 2.08
C ALA A 121 -8.33 -2.70 1.56
N MET A 122 -8.18 -3.69 2.44
CA MET A 122 -7.87 -5.08 2.09
C MET A 122 -8.96 -5.69 1.18
N LYS A 123 -10.22 -5.54 1.55
CA LYS A 123 -11.37 -6.07 0.80
C LYS A 123 -11.39 -5.51 -0.63
N LYS A 124 -11.18 -4.21 -0.78
CA LYS A 124 -11.13 -3.55 -2.09
C LYS A 124 -9.94 -4.03 -2.93
N GLY A 125 -8.78 -4.28 -2.31
CA GLY A 125 -7.60 -4.84 -2.96
C GLY A 125 -7.81 -6.29 -3.41
N ALA A 126 -8.34 -7.15 -2.54
CA ALA A 126 -8.63 -8.55 -2.82
C ALA A 126 -9.66 -8.73 -3.94
N VAL A 127 -10.76 -7.97 -3.90
CA VAL A 127 -11.79 -7.97 -4.95
C VAL A 127 -11.17 -7.63 -6.30
N ARG A 128 -10.33 -6.59 -6.36
CA ARG A 128 -9.67 -6.18 -7.61
C ARG A 128 -8.72 -7.26 -8.14
N ALA A 129 -7.92 -7.89 -7.27
CA ALA A 129 -7.03 -8.98 -7.65
C ALA A 129 -7.81 -10.18 -8.19
N ASN A 130 -8.90 -10.57 -7.55
CA ASN A 130 -9.77 -11.65 -8.00
C ASN A 130 -10.41 -11.36 -9.37
N TRP A 131 -10.88 -10.14 -9.63
CA TRP A 131 -11.42 -9.77 -10.94
C TRP A 131 -10.38 -9.85 -12.04
N CYS A 132 -9.12 -9.44 -11.80
CA CYS A 132 -8.03 -9.61 -12.76
C CYS A 132 -7.76 -11.08 -13.07
N LEU A 133 -7.72 -11.93 -12.04
CA LEU A 133 -7.52 -13.38 -12.21
C LEU A 133 -8.67 -14.02 -12.99
N LEU A 134 -9.92 -13.68 -12.65
CA LEU A 134 -11.11 -14.16 -13.35
C LEU A 134 -11.13 -13.73 -14.82
N ALA A 135 -10.71 -12.50 -15.13
CA ALA A 135 -10.68 -12.00 -16.50
C ALA A 135 -9.57 -12.66 -17.34
N CYS A 136 -8.43 -12.98 -16.73
CA CYS A 136 -7.28 -13.59 -17.42
C CYS A 136 -7.41 -15.10 -17.56
N SER A 137 -8.15 -15.78 -16.66
CA SER A 137 -8.26 -17.24 -16.64
C SER A 137 -8.86 -17.86 -17.91
N PRO A 138 -9.93 -17.34 -18.54
CA PRO A 138 -10.48 -17.95 -19.77
C PRO A 138 -9.52 -17.82 -20.95
N LEU A 139 -8.77 -16.72 -21.06
CA LEU A 139 -7.73 -16.57 -22.10
C LEU A 139 -6.61 -17.57 -21.90
N GLN A 140 -6.19 -17.78 -20.68
CA GLN A 140 -5.13 -18.75 -20.34
C GLN A 140 -5.57 -20.18 -20.62
N LEU A 141 -6.80 -20.54 -20.25
CA LEU A 141 -7.40 -21.84 -20.58
C LEU A 141 -7.49 -22.05 -22.10
N TRP A 142 -7.96 -21.04 -22.84
CA TRP A 142 -8.06 -21.11 -24.31
C TRP A 142 -6.70 -21.34 -24.97
N LEU A 143 -5.65 -20.64 -24.54
CA LEU A 143 -4.29 -20.81 -25.03
C LEU A 143 -3.76 -22.22 -24.75
N GLN A 144 -4.06 -22.78 -23.59
CA GLN A 144 -3.65 -24.12 -23.21
C GLN A 144 -4.39 -25.20 -24.00
N PHE A 145 -5.72 -25.06 -24.20
CA PHE A 145 -6.49 -25.95 -25.06
C PHE A 145 -5.97 -25.97 -26.50
N ARG A 146 -5.53 -24.81 -27.00
CA ARG A 146 -4.96 -24.70 -28.35
C ARG A 146 -3.56 -25.33 -28.47
N SER A 147 -2.77 -25.34 -27.40
CA SER A 147 -1.40 -25.87 -27.36
C SER A 147 -1.30 -27.31 -26.86
N ALA A 148 -2.33 -27.83 -26.20
CA ALA A 148 -2.31 -29.18 -25.64
C ALA A 148 -2.57 -30.22 -26.73
N TYR A 149 -1.61 -31.14 -26.91
CA TYR A 149 -1.74 -32.29 -27.83
C TYR A 149 -2.53 -33.45 -27.18
N THR A 150 -2.65 -33.46 -25.85
CA THR A 150 -3.32 -34.52 -25.10
C THR A 150 -4.01 -33.96 -23.87
N ILE A 151 -5.22 -34.48 -23.52
CA ILE A 151 -5.96 -34.11 -22.30
C ILE A 151 -5.13 -34.33 -21.03
N ARG A 152 -4.27 -35.33 -21.02
CA ARG A 152 -3.33 -35.62 -19.93
C ARG A 152 -2.36 -34.47 -19.66
N ASP A 153 -1.83 -33.84 -20.71
CA ASP A 153 -0.91 -32.72 -20.60
C ASP A 153 -1.60 -31.45 -20.09
N LEU A 154 -2.89 -31.28 -20.43
CA LEU A 154 -3.74 -30.23 -19.92
C LEU A 154 -3.99 -30.36 -18.40
N LEU A 155 -4.29 -31.60 -17.94
CA LEU A 155 -4.58 -31.87 -16.53
C LEU A 155 -3.34 -31.84 -15.64
N LEU A 156 -2.17 -32.17 -16.17
CA LEU A 156 -0.90 -32.16 -15.43
C LEU A 156 -0.27 -30.77 -15.37
N ASN A 157 -0.77 -29.81 -16.13
CA ASN A 157 -0.24 -28.46 -16.09
C ASN A 157 -0.72 -27.74 -14.81
N THR A 158 0.21 -27.35 -13.95
CA THR A 158 -0.04 -26.66 -12.68
C THR A 158 -0.84 -25.38 -12.85
N PHE A 159 -0.73 -24.71 -14.00
CA PHE A 159 -1.49 -23.50 -14.32
C PHE A 159 -2.96 -23.77 -14.58
N THR A 160 -3.34 -24.90 -15.18
CA THR A 160 -4.76 -25.28 -15.37
C THR A 160 -5.42 -25.62 -14.05
N LEU A 161 -4.72 -26.35 -13.18
CA LEU A 161 -5.20 -26.69 -11.85
C LEU A 161 -5.42 -25.44 -11.00
N SER A 162 -4.51 -24.46 -11.05
CA SER A 162 -4.68 -23.19 -10.33
C SER A 162 -5.85 -22.36 -10.86
N ALA A 163 -6.05 -22.31 -12.18
CA ALA A 163 -7.17 -21.61 -12.77
C ALA A 163 -8.53 -22.24 -12.41
N ILE A 164 -8.61 -23.57 -12.40
CA ILE A 164 -9.81 -24.33 -11.98
C ILE A 164 -10.09 -24.10 -10.50
N LEU A 165 -9.08 -24.12 -9.63
CA LEU A 165 -9.23 -23.83 -8.21
C LEU A 165 -9.77 -22.42 -7.92
N ILE A 166 -9.32 -21.43 -8.69
CA ILE A 166 -9.82 -20.05 -8.59
C ILE A 166 -11.31 -19.93 -8.98
N TRP A 167 -11.79 -20.78 -9.91
CA TRP A 167 -13.18 -20.79 -10.32
C TRP A 167 -14.10 -21.55 -9.35
N LEU A 168 -13.54 -22.44 -8.52
CA LEU A 168 -14.28 -23.23 -7.53
C LEU A 168 -14.40 -22.54 -6.15
N LEU A 169 -13.62 -21.47 -5.90
CA LEU A 169 -13.64 -20.65 -4.69
C LEU A 169 -14.44 -19.36 -4.87
#